data_e357bb8947d28c61cde814fdb8aeb51f
#
_entry.id   e357bb8947d28c61cde814fdb8aeb51f
#
_cell.length_a   1.000
_cell.length_b   1.000
_cell.length_c   1.000
_cell.angle_alpha   90.00
_cell.angle_beta   90.00
_cell.angle_gamma   90.00
#
_symmetry.space_group_name_H-M   'P 1'
#
loop_
_entity.id
_entity.type
_entity.pdbx_description
1 polymer ?
#
loop_
_entity_poly.entity_id
_entity_poly.type
_entity_poly.pdbx_seq_one_letter_code
_entity_poly.pdbx_strand_id
1 'polypeptide(L)'
;MTIRVLPPQLIDQIAAGEVIERPASALKELVENSLDAGAKRVDIEIQAAGTRLIRIRDDGVGIAKDELSLALSRHATSKIASLEGLESVATLGFRGEALPSIGSVARLKLTSRVEGEDSGWSIESDGGELSPVRPAAHPRGTTLEVRDLFFNVPARRKFLRTERTEFAHIDTIVRSLSLARFDVAWQLRHNQRASLALPQAQSREDHEARLSQVCGESILEHARYFERELDGMRLFGWLADPAFSRSQADMQFTFVNGRVVRDKVLRHAVRLGYQDVLFQARQPAYVVFLEIAPRRVDVNAHPAKLEIRFRDSRLVHDFVFRTVEAALATTLESGQRDSLRPPALAAEDKTFESARQRLLGLVGRRGATAVRETVSLYDVPHSRPVPQPAEHELPPLGLALAQLAGIYILAENREGLIIVDMHAAHERITYERLKQSLGEDKLKGQPLLVPISLKVSTREAEAVEVHGEELSRLGLVAVRRGPEEIQITEVPLLLKDTEVEPLMRDVLSDLLATAGVRRVAGAADELLATMACHGAIRANRQLNLEEMNALLREMEGTERSDQCSHGRPTWSRITIAELDRLFLRGQ
;
A
#
# COMPACT_ATOMS: atom_id res chain seq x y z
N MET A 1 8.14 -37.82 35.38
CA MET A 1 9.22 -37.28 34.49
C MET A 1 10.18 -36.53 35.41
N THR A 2 11.50 -36.80 35.32
CA THR A 2 12.52 -36.09 36.13
C THR A 2 13.05 -34.89 35.36
N ILE A 3 13.10 -33.73 36.02
CA ILE A 3 13.71 -32.50 35.47
C ILE A 3 15.22 -32.74 35.38
N ARG A 4 15.81 -32.45 34.20
CA ARG A 4 17.25 -32.57 33.94
C ARG A 4 17.79 -31.30 33.30
N VAL A 5 19.05 -30.96 33.59
CA VAL A 5 19.77 -29.90 32.88
C VAL A 5 20.08 -30.41 31.47
N LEU A 6 19.75 -29.62 30.44
CA LEU A 6 20.05 -29.98 29.07
C LEU A 6 21.54 -29.80 28.75
N PRO A 7 22.12 -30.64 27.87
CA PRO A 7 23.47 -30.43 27.37
C PRO A 7 23.58 -29.04 26.69
N PRO A 8 24.71 -28.33 26.83
CA PRO A 8 24.91 -26.99 26.25
C PRO A 8 24.61 -26.95 24.73
N GLN A 9 25.04 -27.94 23.98
CA GLN A 9 24.81 -28.04 22.55
C GLN A 9 23.32 -28.12 22.18
N LEU A 10 22.50 -28.79 23.01
CA LEU A 10 21.05 -28.88 22.79
C LEU A 10 20.37 -27.54 23.15
N ILE A 11 20.83 -26.85 24.20
CA ILE A 11 20.37 -25.50 24.53
C ILE A 11 20.66 -24.56 23.37
N ASP A 12 21.85 -24.67 22.76
CA ASP A 12 22.27 -23.85 21.62
C ASP A 12 21.39 -24.08 20.39
N GLN A 13 21.04 -25.34 20.09
CA GLN A 13 20.15 -25.68 18.99
C GLN A 13 18.70 -25.22 19.23
N ILE A 14 18.21 -25.25 20.47
CA ILE A 14 16.88 -24.74 20.82
C ILE A 14 16.85 -23.22 20.66
N ALA A 15 17.81 -22.50 21.24
CA ALA A 15 17.91 -21.05 21.15
C ALA A 15 18.10 -20.57 19.70
N ALA A 16 18.97 -21.26 18.93
CA ALA A 16 19.10 -21.01 17.50
C ALA A 16 17.76 -21.15 16.77
N GLY A 17 16.87 -21.98 17.32
CA GLY A 17 15.56 -22.22 16.78
C GLY A 17 14.57 -21.08 16.88
N GLU A 18 14.71 -20.30 17.91
CA GLU A 18 13.88 -19.12 18.14
C GLU A 18 14.33 -17.93 17.29
N VAL A 19 15.62 -17.90 16.93
CA VAL A 19 16.22 -16.79 16.15
C VAL A 19 16.28 -17.10 14.64
N ILE A 20 16.64 -18.33 14.30
CA ILE A 20 16.89 -18.76 12.90
C ILE A 20 15.86 -19.81 12.47
N GLU A 21 14.75 -19.38 11.93
CA GLU A 21 13.70 -20.26 11.39
C GLU A 21 14.01 -20.75 9.98
N ARG A 22 14.68 -19.93 9.17
CA ARG A 22 14.96 -20.16 7.75
C ARG A 22 16.23 -19.44 7.27
N PRO A 23 16.76 -19.76 6.07
CA PRO A 23 17.94 -19.09 5.52
C PRO A 23 17.81 -17.55 5.45
N ALA A 24 16.63 -17.05 5.10
CA ALA A 24 16.35 -15.64 5.02
C ALA A 24 16.49 -14.90 6.38
N SER A 25 16.17 -15.57 7.51
CA SER A 25 16.36 -15.03 8.86
C SER A 25 17.85 -14.92 9.20
N ALA A 26 18.64 -15.95 8.88
CA ALA A 26 20.10 -15.92 9.07
C ALA A 26 20.72 -14.78 8.22
N LEU A 27 20.36 -14.70 6.95
CA LEU A 27 20.82 -13.62 6.06
C LEU A 27 20.54 -12.24 6.63
N LYS A 28 19.30 -12.00 7.12
CA LYS A 28 18.90 -10.71 7.69
C LYS A 28 19.82 -10.29 8.82
N GLU A 29 20.04 -11.15 9.81
CA GLU A 29 20.90 -10.85 10.97
C GLU A 29 22.36 -10.56 10.54
N LEU A 30 22.87 -11.32 9.56
CA LEU A 30 24.24 -11.13 9.06
C LEU A 30 24.38 -9.79 8.31
N VAL A 31 23.41 -9.44 7.47
CA VAL A 31 23.41 -8.16 6.75
C VAL A 31 23.23 -6.99 7.71
N GLU A 32 22.36 -7.11 8.72
CA GLU A 32 22.21 -6.07 9.76
C GLU A 32 23.54 -5.83 10.51
N ASN A 33 24.35 -6.87 10.74
CA ASN A 33 25.68 -6.72 11.33
C ASN A 33 26.64 -5.95 10.41
N SER A 34 26.62 -6.22 9.09
CA SER A 34 27.42 -5.48 8.11
C SER A 34 27.00 -3.99 8.05
N LEU A 35 25.71 -3.69 8.11
CA LEU A 35 25.19 -2.31 8.15
C LEU A 35 25.61 -1.59 9.44
N ASP A 36 25.53 -2.27 10.59
CA ASP A 36 25.99 -1.73 11.88
C ASP A 36 27.51 -1.49 11.91
N ALA A 37 28.30 -2.27 11.15
CA ALA A 37 29.73 -2.06 10.95
C ALA A 37 30.05 -0.88 10.00
N GLY A 38 29.03 -0.13 9.55
CA GLY A 38 29.19 1.03 8.69
C GLY A 38 29.54 0.71 7.24
N ALA A 39 29.22 -0.49 6.77
CA ALA A 39 29.46 -0.89 5.39
C ALA A 39 28.82 0.06 4.37
N LYS A 40 29.56 0.38 3.33
CA LYS A 40 29.07 1.12 2.15
C LYS A 40 28.85 0.22 0.94
N ARG A 41 29.29 -1.03 1.04
CA ARG A 41 29.04 -2.07 0.04
C ARG A 41 28.79 -3.40 0.72
N VAL A 42 27.74 -4.10 0.28
CA VAL A 42 27.39 -5.45 0.75
C VAL A 42 27.20 -6.36 -0.47
N ASP A 43 28.09 -7.35 -0.59
CA ASP A 43 28.04 -8.38 -1.61
C ASP A 43 27.51 -9.68 -1.00
N ILE A 44 26.41 -10.22 -1.55
CA ILE A 44 25.69 -11.40 -1.06
C ILE A 44 25.74 -12.50 -2.12
N GLU A 45 26.22 -13.68 -1.75
CA GLU A 45 26.19 -14.87 -2.60
C GLU A 45 25.40 -15.99 -1.93
N ILE A 46 24.41 -16.52 -2.64
CA ILE A 46 23.50 -17.56 -2.18
C ILE A 46 23.59 -18.78 -3.08
N GLN A 47 23.72 -19.98 -2.48
CA GLN A 47 23.62 -21.24 -3.22
C GLN A 47 22.55 -22.13 -2.58
N ALA A 48 21.74 -22.81 -3.42
CA ALA A 48 20.62 -23.63 -3.02
C ALA A 48 19.70 -22.89 -2.00
N ALA A 49 19.34 -21.64 -2.33
CA ALA A 49 18.52 -20.75 -1.49
C ALA A 49 19.04 -20.60 -0.04
N GLY A 50 20.35 -20.64 0.15
CA GLY A 50 21.00 -20.44 1.46
C GLY A 50 21.15 -21.69 2.31
N THR A 51 20.68 -22.85 1.85
CA THR A 51 20.90 -24.11 2.58
C THR A 51 22.33 -24.63 2.42
N ARG A 52 22.96 -24.39 1.24
CA ARG A 52 24.33 -24.80 0.96
C ARG A 52 25.35 -23.72 1.25
N LEU A 53 25.04 -22.46 0.89
CA LEU A 53 25.92 -21.34 1.13
C LEU A 53 25.10 -20.04 1.28
N ILE A 54 25.41 -19.30 2.35
CA ILE A 54 25.16 -17.88 2.49
C ILE A 54 26.54 -17.23 2.69
N ARG A 55 27.00 -16.39 1.75
CA ARG A 55 28.23 -15.61 1.90
C ARG A 55 27.87 -14.15 1.85
N ILE A 56 28.31 -13.40 2.84
CA ILE A 56 28.15 -11.95 2.91
C ILE A 56 29.53 -11.35 3.06
N ARG A 57 29.86 -10.39 2.21
CA ARG A 57 31.07 -9.60 2.27
C ARG A 57 30.72 -8.14 2.34
N ASP A 58 31.32 -7.45 3.29
CA ASP A 58 31.21 -6.01 3.48
C ASP A 58 32.58 -5.32 3.50
N ASP A 59 32.55 -4.00 3.38
CA ASP A 59 33.72 -3.10 3.46
C ASP A 59 33.70 -2.25 4.76
N GLY A 60 33.01 -2.74 5.80
CA GLY A 60 32.86 -2.07 7.09
C GLY A 60 34.19 -1.92 7.85
N VAL A 61 34.08 -1.57 9.14
CA VAL A 61 35.24 -1.35 10.01
C VAL A 61 36.10 -2.62 10.24
N GLY A 62 35.53 -3.80 10.06
CA GLY A 62 36.17 -5.08 10.35
C GLY A 62 36.10 -5.44 11.84
N ILE A 63 36.67 -6.62 12.18
CA ILE A 63 36.76 -7.16 13.53
C ILE A 63 38.22 -7.48 13.82
N ALA A 64 38.75 -7.00 14.94
CA ALA A 64 40.11 -7.22 15.34
C ALA A 64 40.36 -8.71 15.70
N LYS A 65 41.62 -9.15 15.58
CA LYS A 65 42.04 -10.53 15.85
C LYS A 65 41.51 -11.06 17.19
N ASP A 66 41.66 -10.26 18.23
CA ASP A 66 41.33 -10.67 19.61
C ASP A 66 39.83 -10.71 19.86
N GLU A 67 39.03 -10.02 19.04
CA GLU A 67 37.58 -9.98 19.11
C GLU A 67 36.90 -11.07 18.28
N LEU A 68 37.59 -11.74 17.33
CA LEU A 68 36.98 -12.77 16.48
C LEU A 68 36.36 -13.91 17.26
N SER A 69 37.01 -14.40 18.31
CA SER A 69 36.48 -15.46 19.17
C SER A 69 35.30 -14.98 20.01
N LEU A 70 35.35 -13.71 20.45
CA LEU A 70 34.25 -13.08 21.20
C LEU A 70 33.02 -12.86 20.31
N ALA A 71 33.21 -12.48 19.05
CA ALA A 71 32.11 -12.31 18.10
C ALA A 71 31.27 -13.58 17.88
N LEU A 72 31.89 -14.77 18.07
CA LEU A 72 31.23 -16.08 18.01
C LEU A 72 30.79 -16.60 19.37
N SER A 73 31.02 -15.85 20.45
CA SER A 73 30.63 -16.19 21.82
C SER A 73 29.24 -15.62 22.15
N ARG A 74 28.50 -16.34 23.00
CA ARG A 74 27.18 -15.88 23.46
C ARG A 74 27.28 -14.66 24.34
N HIS A 75 26.27 -13.80 24.27
CA HIS A 75 26.13 -12.61 25.09
C HIS A 75 27.31 -11.60 24.93
N ALA A 76 28.10 -11.76 23.87
CA ALA A 76 29.15 -10.82 23.51
C ALA A 76 28.64 -9.85 22.44
N THR A 77 28.63 -8.56 22.75
CA THR A 77 28.19 -7.50 21.84
C THR A 77 28.96 -6.21 22.10
N SER A 78 29.34 -5.52 21.03
CA SER A 78 29.91 -4.17 21.09
C SER A 78 28.85 -3.06 21.07
N LYS A 79 27.57 -3.43 20.97
CA LYS A 79 26.46 -2.51 20.62
C LYS A 79 25.72 -1.97 21.85
N ILE A 80 25.79 -2.66 22.98
CA ILE A 80 25.12 -2.28 24.24
C ILE A 80 26.09 -2.55 25.39
N ALA A 81 26.27 -1.54 26.25
CA ALA A 81 27.10 -1.66 27.46
C ALA A 81 26.33 -1.36 28.74
N SER A 82 25.08 -0.83 28.65
CA SER A 82 24.28 -0.43 29.80
C SER A 82 22.79 -0.64 29.56
N LEU A 83 22.00 -0.59 30.63
CA LEU A 83 20.53 -0.66 30.57
C LEU A 83 19.95 0.54 29.79
N GLU A 84 20.52 1.72 29.94
CA GLU A 84 20.12 2.93 29.21
C GLU A 84 20.39 2.79 27.70
N GLY A 85 21.50 2.11 27.34
CA GLY A 85 21.80 1.73 25.96
C GLY A 85 20.75 0.78 25.35
N LEU A 86 20.15 -0.08 26.19
CA LEU A 86 19.07 -0.97 25.76
C LEU A 86 17.75 -0.22 25.51
N GLU A 87 17.46 0.85 26.25
CA GLU A 87 16.26 1.69 26.06
C GLU A 87 16.37 2.62 24.83
N SER A 88 17.59 2.89 24.35
CA SER A 88 17.87 3.81 23.25
C SER A 88 18.65 3.16 22.11
N VAL A 89 18.31 1.91 21.74
CA VAL A 89 19.03 1.14 20.71
C VAL A 89 18.98 1.83 19.36
N ALA A 90 20.13 2.36 18.93
CA ALA A 90 20.31 2.97 17.61
C ALA A 90 20.79 1.95 16.56
N THR A 91 21.40 0.84 16.97
CA THR A 91 21.93 -0.21 16.08
C THR A 91 20.84 -1.22 15.67
N LEU A 92 20.95 -1.85 14.51
CA LEU A 92 20.03 -2.86 14.01
C LEU A 92 20.09 -4.16 14.83
N GLY A 93 21.28 -4.62 15.23
CA GLY A 93 21.51 -5.76 16.12
C GLY A 93 21.92 -5.31 17.52
N PHE A 94 21.61 -6.08 18.56
CA PHE A 94 21.98 -5.72 19.94
C PHE A 94 22.16 -6.91 20.90
N ARG A 95 21.63 -8.10 20.59
CA ARG A 95 21.55 -9.24 21.54
C ARG A 95 22.85 -10.03 21.67
N GLY A 96 23.79 -9.93 20.72
CA GLY A 96 25.04 -10.73 20.74
C GLY A 96 24.80 -12.25 20.59
N GLU A 97 23.71 -12.67 19.98
CA GLU A 97 23.31 -14.09 19.88
C GLU A 97 23.20 -14.61 18.45
N ALA A 98 23.20 -13.72 17.45
CA ALA A 98 22.97 -14.13 16.07
C ALA A 98 24.08 -15.03 15.53
N LEU A 99 25.35 -14.63 15.64
CA LEU A 99 26.49 -15.40 15.14
C LEU A 99 26.66 -16.74 15.87
N PRO A 100 26.64 -16.82 17.22
CA PRO A 100 26.68 -18.07 17.94
C PRO A 100 25.53 -19.01 17.57
N SER A 101 24.32 -18.49 17.42
CA SER A 101 23.13 -19.26 17.03
C SER A 101 23.28 -19.83 15.63
N ILE A 102 23.75 -19.05 14.66
CA ILE A 102 24.03 -19.56 13.29
C ILE A 102 25.15 -20.60 13.34
N GLY A 103 26.24 -20.35 14.07
CA GLY A 103 27.39 -21.25 14.20
C GLY A 103 27.00 -22.61 14.82
N SER A 104 26.01 -22.66 15.71
CA SER A 104 25.56 -23.90 16.35
C SER A 104 24.76 -24.83 15.40
N VAL A 105 24.20 -24.30 14.32
CA VAL A 105 23.36 -25.05 13.37
C VAL A 105 23.92 -25.07 11.94
N ALA A 106 25.11 -24.53 11.73
CA ALA A 106 25.79 -24.45 10.44
C ALA A 106 27.30 -24.54 10.60
N ARG A 107 28.01 -24.65 9.49
CA ARG A 107 29.45 -24.44 9.41
C ARG A 107 29.70 -22.98 9.05
N LEU A 108 30.26 -22.22 9.98
CA LEU A 108 30.46 -20.78 9.84
C LEU A 108 31.96 -20.48 9.74
N LYS A 109 32.32 -19.64 8.75
CA LYS A 109 33.65 -19.08 8.63
C LYS A 109 33.56 -17.56 8.65
N LEU A 110 34.27 -16.96 9.57
CA LEU A 110 34.41 -15.50 9.74
C LEU A 110 35.80 -15.10 9.37
N THR A 111 35.98 -14.22 8.39
CA THR A 111 37.26 -13.64 7.98
C THR A 111 37.14 -12.13 8.00
N SER A 112 38.06 -11.46 8.68
CA SER A 112 37.97 -10.00 8.83
C SER A 112 39.35 -9.35 8.86
N ARG A 113 39.39 -8.07 8.45
CA ARG A 113 40.54 -7.20 8.57
C ARG A 113 40.13 -5.78 8.94
N VAL A 114 40.75 -5.25 9.98
CA VAL A 114 40.57 -3.87 10.41
C VAL A 114 41.49 -2.95 9.59
N GLU A 115 41.16 -1.69 9.46
CA GLU A 115 41.98 -0.69 8.82
C GLU A 115 43.33 -0.52 9.55
N GLY A 116 44.43 -0.46 8.80
CA GLY A 116 45.80 -0.33 9.35
C GLY A 116 46.46 -1.66 9.72
N GLU A 117 45.80 -2.80 9.65
CA GLU A 117 46.43 -4.11 9.82
C GLU A 117 46.95 -4.64 8.47
N ASP A 118 48.15 -5.25 8.49
CA ASP A 118 48.78 -5.82 7.30
C ASP A 118 48.11 -7.12 6.84
N SER A 119 47.52 -7.87 7.77
CA SER A 119 46.90 -9.17 7.52
C SER A 119 45.50 -9.25 8.09
N GLY A 120 44.61 -9.93 7.40
CA GLY A 120 43.34 -10.34 7.96
C GLY A 120 43.46 -11.61 8.80
N TRP A 121 42.41 -11.93 9.50
CA TRP A 121 42.32 -13.10 10.38
C TRP A 121 41.04 -13.87 10.11
N SER A 122 41.07 -15.19 10.27
CA SER A 122 39.89 -16.03 10.13
C SER A 122 39.75 -16.99 11.30
N ILE A 123 38.47 -17.29 11.63
CA ILE A 123 38.03 -18.30 12.58
C ILE A 123 36.92 -19.11 11.98
N GLU A 124 36.84 -20.40 12.30
CA GLU A 124 35.81 -21.30 11.82
C GLU A 124 35.03 -21.89 13.02
N SER A 125 33.73 -22.12 12.84
CA SER A 125 32.86 -22.82 13.79
C SER A 125 32.18 -23.98 13.06
N ASP A 126 32.29 -25.20 13.59
CA ASP A 126 31.59 -26.38 13.09
C ASP A 126 30.59 -26.86 14.14
N GLY A 127 29.32 -26.53 13.96
CA GLY A 127 28.27 -26.90 14.92
C GLY A 127 28.46 -26.32 16.33
N GLY A 128 29.18 -25.18 16.45
CA GLY A 128 29.49 -24.51 17.72
C GLY A 128 30.91 -24.72 18.24
N GLU A 129 31.69 -25.65 17.66
CA GLU A 129 33.10 -25.84 18.01
C GLU A 129 33.99 -24.86 17.24
N LEU A 130 34.76 -24.05 17.99
CA LEU A 130 35.61 -23.01 17.40
C LEU A 130 37.01 -23.52 17.09
N SER A 131 37.51 -23.19 15.89
CA SER A 131 38.89 -23.40 15.52
C SER A 131 39.80 -22.30 16.09
N PRO A 132 41.14 -22.52 16.17
CA PRO A 132 42.07 -21.44 16.42
C PRO A 132 42.00 -20.35 15.35
N VAL A 133 42.19 -19.09 15.77
CA VAL A 133 42.31 -17.95 14.85
C VAL A 133 43.57 -18.09 14.00
N ARG A 134 43.44 -17.93 12.67
CA ARG A 134 44.53 -18.07 11.69
C ARG A 134 44.64 -16.83 10.80
N PRO A 135 45.87 -16.46 10.37
CA PRO A 135 46.03 -15.41 9.38
C PRO A 135 45.30 -15.76 8.07
N ALA A 136 44.71 -14.75 7.44
CA ALA A 136 44.01 -14.89 6.18
C ALA A 136 44.17 -13.62 5.33
N ALA A 137 44.34 -13.77 4.01
CA ALA A 137 44.31 -12.63 3.11
C ALA A 137 42.87 -12.11 2.98
N HIS A 138 42.66 -10.87 3.39
CA HIS A 138 41.35 -10.21 3.30
C HIS A 138 41.56 -8.69 3.09
N PRO A 139 40.76 -8.00 2.26
CA PRO A 139 40.72 -6.55 2.25
C PRO A 139 40.10 -6.04 3.55
N ARG A 140 40.10 -4.72 3.79
CA ARG A 140 39.31 -4.11 4.88
C ARG A 140 37.86 -4.56 4.83
N GLY A 141 37.27 -4.86 6.00
CA GLY A 141 35.91 -5.32 6.16
C GLY A 141 35.80 -6.76 6.61
N THR A 142 34.63 -7.36 6.42
CA THR A 142 34.34 -8.70 6.91
C THR A 142 33.71 -9.57 5.82
N THR A 143 34.07 -10.86 5.82
CA THR A 143 33.39 -11.90 5.05
C THR A 143 32.89 -12.98 5.99
N LEU A 144 31.60 -13.23 5.94
CA LEU A 144 30.92 -14.31 6.64
C LEU A 144 30.45 -15.37 5.63
N GLU A 145 30.82 -16.62 5.85
CA GLU A 145 30.35 -17.77 5.09
C GLU A 145 29.59 -18.72 6.02
N VAL A 146 28.33 -18.98 5.73
CA VAL A 146 27.50 -19.98 6.40
C VAL A 146 27.26 -21.11 5.41
N ARG A 147 27.75 -22.28 5.75
CA ARG A 147 27.63 -23.48 4.90
C ARG A 147 26.78 -24.53 5.58
N ASP A 148 26.06 -25.31 4.79
CA ASP A 148 25.26 -26.46 5.21
C ASP A 148 24.31 -26.14 6.38
N LEU A 149 23.54 -25.05 6.24
CA LEU A 149 22.61 -24.60 7.28
C LEU A 149 21.63 -25.73 7.66
N PHE A 150 21.47 -25.96 8.97
CA PHE A 150 20.69 -27.05 9.58
C PHE A 150 21.24 -28.47 9.31
N PHE A 151 22.55 -28.63 9.06
CA PHE A 151 23.15 -29.95 8.83
C PHE A 151 22.96 -30.89 10.02
N ASN A 152 23.00 -30.37 11.24
CA ASN A 152 22.84 -31.09 12.51
C ASN A 152 21.42 -31.00 13.10
N VAL A 153 20.46 -30.40 12.39
CA VAL A 153 19.04 -30.26 12.80
C VAL A 153 18.13 -30.74 11.67
N PRO A 154 18.09 -32.06 11.37
CA PRO A 154 17.39 -32.58 10.20
C PRO A 154 15.88 -32.34 10.24
N ALA A 155 15.27 -32.21 11.43
CA ALA A 155 13.87 -31.86 11.57
C ALA A 155 13.58 -30.50 10.94
N ARG A 156 14.40 -29.45 11.22
CA ARG A 156 14.23 -28.13 10.61
C ARG A 156 14.46 -28.12 9.12
N ARG A 157 15.46 -28.83 8.65
CA ARG A 157 15.74 -28.95 7.22
C ARG A 157 14.52 -29.48 6.43
N LYS A 158 13.71 -30.36 7.03
CA LYS A 158 12.47 -30.88 6.44
C LYS A 158 11.35 -29.85 6.38
N PHE A 159 11.35 -28.81 7.22
CA PHE A 159 10.34 -27.73 7.21
C PHE A 159 10.65 -26.62 6.18
N LEU A 160 11.84 -26.61 5.61
CA LEU A 160 12.17 -25.69 4.53
C LEU A 160 11.30 -25.98 3.30
N ARG A 161 10.89 -24.91 2.66
CA ARG A 161 10.09 -24.99 1.43
C ARG A 161 10.98 -25.22 0.21
N THR A 162 10.41 -25.12 -0.99
CA THR A 162 11.19 -25.26 -2.23
C THR A 162 12.27 -24.18 -2.34
N GLU A 163 13.37 -24.48 -3.05
CA GLU A 163 14.46 -23.52 -3.28
C GLU A 163 13.94 -22.19 -3.83
N ARG A 164 12.98 -22.24 -4.76
CA ARG A 164 12.34 -21.04 -5.31
C ARG A 164 11.64 -20.20 -4.24
N THR A 165 10.94 -20.81 -3.31
CA THR A 165 10.21 -20.12 -2.23
C THR A 165 11.17 -19.52 -1.21
N GLU A 166 12.20 -20.28 -0.79
CA GLU A 166 13.19 -19.78 0.17
C GLU A 166 14.03 -18.65 -0.43
N PHE A 167 14.38 -18.73 -1.72
CA PHE A 167 15.07 -17.64 -2.39
C PHE A 167 14.19 -16.38 -2.53
N ALA A 168 12.89 -16.52 -2.79
CA ALA A 168 11.98 -15.39 -2.83
C ALA A 168 11.92 -14.64 -1.47
N HIS A 169 12.00 -15.35 -0.34
CA HIS A 169 12.12 -14.72 0.98
C HIS A 169 13.44 -13.95 1.13
N ILE A 170 14.56 -14.50 0.65
CA ILE A 170 15.86 -13.84 0.65
C ILE A 170 15.81 -12.57 -0.20
N ASP A 171 15.33 -12.66 -1.43
CA ASP A 171 15.22 -11.54 -2.37
C ASP A 171 14.36 -10.40 -1.77
N THR A 172 13.22 -10.73 -1.15
CA THR A 172 12.35 -9.77 -0.47
C THR A 172 13.08 -9.03 0.66
N ILE A 173 13.87 -9.74 1.47
CA ILE A 173 14.63 -9.13 2.56
C ILE A 173 15.72 -8.20 2.01
N VAL A 174 16.50 -8.65 1.02
CA VAL A 174 17.55 -7.83 0.42
C VAL A 174 16.97 -6.57 -0.23
N ARG A 175 15.88 -6.67 -0.96
CA ARG A 175 15.14 -5.53 -1.52
C ARG A 175 14.67 -4.56 -0.43
N SER A 176 14.08 -5.08 0.65
CA SER A 176 13.63 -4.23 1.75
C SER A 176 14.79 -3.50 2.44
N LEU A 177 15.90 -4.20 2.70
CA LEU A 177 17.08 -3.60 3.31
C LEU A 177 17.77 -2.59 2.37
N SER A 178 17.75 -2.82 1.06
CA SER A 178 18.31 -1.89 0.08
C SER A 178 17.52 -0.58 -0.02
N LEU A 179 16.22 -0.61 0.25
CA LEU A 179 15.39 0.60 0.39
C LEU A 179 15.61 1.28 1.75
N ALA A 180 15.88 0.52 2.83
CA ALA A 180 16.21 1.11 4.13
C ALA A 180 17.54 1.88 4.14
N ARG A 181 18.50 1.52 3.28
CA ARG A 181 19.86 2.05 3.25
C ARG A 181 20.29 2.39 1.81
N PHE A 182 19.86 3.55 1.37
CA PHE A 182 20.22 4.10 0.06
C PHE A 182 21.73 4.39 -0.08
N ASP A 183 22.38 4.69 1.04
CA ASP A 183 23.81 4.98 1.12
C ASP A 183 24.73 3.77 0.96
N VAL A 184 24.17 2.57 0.77
CA VAL A 184 24.90 1.31 0.61
C VAL A 184 24.73 0.77 -0.80
N ALA A 185 25.82 0.28 -1.42
CA ALA A 185 25.78 -0.48 -2.66
C ALA A 185 25.47 -1.96 -2.37
N TRP A 186 24.61 -2.57 -3.17
CA TRP A 186 24.15 -3.94 -2.96
C TRP A 186 24.40 -4.81 -4.17
N GLN A 187 24.89 -6.03 -3.94
CA GLN A 187 24.97 -7.06 -4.96
C GLN A 187 24.44 -8.38 -4.41
N LEU A 188 23.43 -8.96 -5.08
CA LEU A 188 22.91 -10.30 -4.76
C LEU A 188 23.17 -11.24 -5.94
N ARG A 189 23.80 -12.38 -5.67
CA ARG A 189 23.97 -13.47 -6.61
C ARG A 189 23.31 -14.74 -6.09
N HIS A 190 22.59 -15.43 -6.96
CA HIS A 190 21.98 -16.72 -6.68
C HIS A 190 22.50 -17.76 -7.66
N ASN A 191 23.09 -18.85 -7.12
CA ASN A 191 23.71 -19.92 -7.94
C ASN A 191 24.62 -19.35 -9.04
N GLN A 192 25.52 -18.43 -8.66
CA GLN A 192 26.50 -17.72 -9.49
C GLN A 192 25.91 -16.70 -10.50
N ARG A 193 24.58 -16.58 -10.59
CA ARG A 193 23.93 -15.59 -11.46
C ARG A 193 23.61 -14.33 -10.65
N ALA A 194 23.85 -13.15 -11.24
CA ALA A 194 23.45 -11.88 -10.64
C ALA A 194 21.92 -11.80 -10.64
N SER A 195 21.33 -11.55 -9.45
CA SER A 195 19.90 -11.33 -9.25
C SER A 195 19.58 -9.86 -9.04
N LEU A 196 20.45 -9.13 -8.31
CA LEU A 196 20.27 -7.72 -7.99
C LEU A 196 21.62 -7.03 -7.96
N ALA A 197 21.71 -5.82 -8.52
CA ALA A 197 22.88 -4.95 -8.45
C ALA A 197 22.42 -3.49 -8.35
N LEU A 198 22.63 -2.88 -7.17
CA LEU A 198 22.18 -1.53 -6.86
C LEU A 198 23.40 -0.69 -6.44
N PRO A 199 23.73 0.39 -7.17
CA PRO A 199 24.80 1.32 -6.77
C PRO A 199 24.39 2.09 -5.52
N GLN A 200 25.33 2.76 -4.85
CA GLN A 200 25.00 3.77 -3.83
C GLN A 200 24.10 4.85 -4.44
N ALA A 201 23.14 5.32 -3.67
CA ALA A 201 22.23 6.38 -4.04
C ALA A 201 22.37 7.53 -3.03
N GLN A 202 22.70 8.72 -3.50
CA GLN A 202 22.94 9.90 -2.66
C GLN A 202 21.96 11.03 -2.97
N SER A 203 21.58 11.18 -4.24
CA SER A 203 20.60 12.16 -4.67
C SER A 203 19.18 11.59 -4.63
N ARG A 204 18.19 12.46 -4.74
CA ARG A 204 16.80 12.04 -4.83
C ARG A 204 16.54 11.22 -6.11
N GLU A 205 17.13 11.64 -7.21
CA GLU A 205 17.05 10.94 -8.49
C GLU A 205 17.62 9.52 -8.38
N ASP A 206 18.75 9.36 -7.65
CA ASP A 206 19.31 8.02 -7.39
C ASP A 206 18.40 7.17 -6.52
N HIS A 207 17.72 7.78 -5.51
CA HIS A 207 16.73 7.08 -4.69
C HIS A 207 15.56 6.60 -5.53
N GLU A 208 15.03 7.43 -6.40
CA GLU A 208 13.95 7.11 -7.32
C GLU A 208 14.38 6.03 -8.33
N ALA A 209 15.59 6.11 -8.89
CA ALA A 209 16.13 5.07 -9.75
C ALA A 209 16.23 3.71 -9.02
N ARG A 210 16.65 3.70 -7.75
CA ARG A 210 16.66 2.48 -6.92
C ARG A 210 15.25 1.98 -6.64
N LEU A 211 14.31 2.88 -6.34
CA LEU A 211 12.91 2.54 -6.12
C LEU A 211 12.34 1.81 -7.36
N SER A 212 12.61 2.33 -8.55
CA SER A 212 12.23 1.71 -9.83
C SER A 212 12.82 0.31 -9.99
N GLN A 213 14.11 0.12 -9.67
CA GLN A 213 14.77 -1.19 -9.79
C GLN A 213 14.24 -2.21 -8.78
N VAL A 214 13.79 -1.78 -7.60
CA VAL A 214 13.28 -2.64 -6.54
C VAL A 214 11.80 -2.95 -6.70
N CYS A 215 10.98 -1.93 -6.99
CA CYS A 215 9.52 -2.03 -7.02
C CYS A 215 8.95 -2.13 -8.45
N GLY A 216 9.78 -1.94 -9.49
CA GLY A 216 9.37 -1.90 -10.89
C GLY A 216 9.24 -0.48 -11.43
N GLU A 217 9.45 -0.30 -12.73
CA GLU A 217 9.49 1.03 -13.38
C GLU A 217 8.17 1.80 -13.24
N SER A 218 7.05 1.10 -13.28
CA SER A 218 5.73 1.69 -13.19
C SER A 218 5.43 2.42 -11.88
N ILE A 219 6.19 2.17 -10.80
CA ILE A 219 5.95 2.87 -9.54
C ILE A 219 6.29 4.36 -9.63
N LEU A 220 7.32 4.74 -10.40
CA LEU A 220 7.74 6.15 -10.53
C LEU A 220 6.74 7.00 -11.31
N GLU A 221 6.00 6.39 -12.23
CA GLU A 221 4.96 7.08 -12.99
C GLU A 221 3.77 7.47 -12.11
N HIS A 222 3.57 6.71 -11.03
CA HIS A 222 2.39 6.82 -10.19
C HIS A 222 2.69 7.19 -8.73
N ALA A 223 3.94 7.14 -8.28
CA ALA A 223 4.29 7.48 -6.91
C ALA A 223 4.85 8.89 -6.80
N ARG A 224 4.45 9.59 -5.75
CA ARG A 224 4.93 10.94 -5.44
C ARG A 224 5.65 10.98 -4.12
N TYR A 225 6.72 11.75 -4.08
CA TYR A 225 7.45 12.02 -2.86
C TYR A 225 6.65 12.98 -1.98
N PHE A 226 6.62 12.69 -0.69
CA PHE A 226 6.07 13.55 0.34
C PHE A 226 7.03 13.62 1.52
N GLU A 227 6.94 14.71 2.27
CA GLU A 227 7.71 14.90 3.50
C GLU A 227 6.95 15.84 4.45
N ARG A 228 6.91 15.47 5.72
CA ARG A 228 6.33 16.28 6.79
C ARG A 228 7.06 16.06 8.10
N GLU A 229 7.27 17.16 8.83
CA GLU A 229 7.85 17.13 10.17
C GLU A 229 6.88 17.73 11.17
N LEU A 230 6.71 17.09 12.33
CA LEU A 230 5.87 17.54 13.43
C LEU A 230 6.33 16.90 14.73
N ASP A 231 6.48 17.69 15.79
CA ASP A 231 6.77 17.23 17.16
C ASP A 231 7.98 16.28 17.26
N GLY A 232 9.05 16.58 16.51
CA GLY A 232 10.26 15.77 16.46
C GLY A 232 10.08 14.42 15.77
N MET A 233 8.99 14.24 15.02
CA MET A 233 8.77 13.13 14.09
C MET A 233 8.86 13.65 12.67
N ARG A 234 9.58 12.91 11.81
CA ARG A 234 9.68 13.20 10.38
C ARG A 234 9.15 11.99 9.60
N LEU A 235 8.13 12.22 8.77
CA LEU A 235 7.54 11.20 7.89
C LEU A 235 7.79 11.62 6.45
N PHE A 236 8.42 10.73 5.68
CA PHE A 236 8.73 11.01 4.28
C PHE A 236 8.74 9.71 3.46
N GLY A 237 8.76 9.84 2.15
CA GLY A 237 8.81 8.71 1.25
C GLY A 237 7.95 8.90 0.00
N TRP A 238 7.48 7.80 -0.56
CA TRP A 238 6.69 7.79 -1.78
C TRP A 238 5.36 7.09 -1.55
N LEU A 239 4.28 7.75 -1.96
CA LEU A 239 2.92 7.22 -1.98
C LEU A 239 2.49 7.07 -3.44
N ALA A 240 2.03 5.89 -3.80
CA ALA A 240 1.49 5.67 -5.14
C ALA A 240 0.05 6.18 -5.25
N ASP A 241 -0.31 6.68 -6.42
CA ASP A 241 -1.68 7.08 -6.73
C ASP A 241 -2.64 5.90 -6.49
N PRO A 242 -3.87 6.16 -6.04
CA PRO A 242 -4.87 5.11 -5.82
C PRO A 242 -5.15 4.25 -7.07
N ALA A 243 -4.99 4.81 -8.27
CA ALA A 243 -5.11 4.09 -9.53
C ALA A 243 -4.05 2.96 -9.67
N PHE A 244 -2.87 3.12 -9.07
CA PHE A 244 -1.79 2.13 -9.02
C PHE A 244 -1.95 1.14 -7.87
N SER A 245 -3.15 0.88 -7.41
CA SER A 245 -3.40 -0.07 -6.31
C SER A 245 -3.19 -1.53 -6.73
N ARG A 246 -2.79 -2.36 -5.75
CA ARG A 246 -2.41 -3.76 -5.97
C ARG A 246 -3.47 -4.71 -5.42
N SER A 247 -3.53 -5.94 -5.95
CA SER A 247 -4.35 -7.01 -5.38
C SER A 247 -3.73 -7.62 -4.11
N GLN A 248 -2.41 -7.49 -3.94
CA GLN A 248 -1.65 -8.01 -2.81
C GLN A 248 -0.82 -6.90 -2.15
N ALA A 249 -0.50 -7.04 -0.87
CA ALA A 249 0.31 -6.10 -0.10
C ALA A 249 1.82 -6.32 -0.32
N ASP A 250 2.25 -6.50 -1.57
CA ASP A 250 3.63 -6.81 -1.97
C ASP A 250 4.52 -5.56 -2.12
N MET A 251 3.91 -4.37 -2.24
CA MET A 251 4.61 -3.08 -2.36
C MET A 251 4.35 -2.16 -1.17
N GLN A 252 4.35 -2.70 0.05
CA GLN A 252 4.15 -1.94 1.29
C GLN A 252 5.42 -1.98 2.12
N PHE A 253 6.25 -0.95 1.97
CA PHE A 253 7.51 -0.84 2.70
C PHE A 253 7.42 0.26 3.76
N THR A 254 7.68 -0.11 5.01
CA THR A 254 7.68 0.82 6.14
C THR A 254 8.98 0.71 6.90
N PHE A 255 9.58 1.86 7.17
CA PHE A 255 10.85 1.97 7.88
C PHE A 255 10.72 2.90 9.08
N VAL A 256 11.30 2.52 10.20
CA VAL A 256 11.39 3.35 11.40
C VAL A 256 12.85 3.44 11.83
N ASN A 257 13.40 4.65 11.84
CA ASN A 257 14.81 4.90 12.14
C ASN A 257 15.76 3.97 11.35
N GLY A 258 15.51 3.78 10.06
CA GLY A 258 16.30 2.91 9.17
C GLY A 258 16.06 1.41 9.33
N ARG A 259 15.13 0.97 10.21
CA ARG A 259 14.73 -0.44 10.36
C ARG A 259 13.54 -0.79 9.50
N VAL A 260 13.57 -1.94 8.86
CA VAL A 260 12.39 -2.53 8.19
C VAL A 260 11.40 -2.99 9.25
N VAL A 261 10.18 -2.47 9.24
CA VAL A 261 9.14 -2.83 10.21
C VAL A 261 7.85 -3.28 9.51
N ARG A 262 7.11 -4.17 10.19
CA ARG A 262 5.76 -4.61 9.78
C ARG A 262 4.77 -4.29 10.90
N ASP A 263 4.76 -3.03 11.29
CA ASP A 263 3.93 -2.57 12.41
C ASP A 263 2.47 -2.40 12.01
N LYS A 264 1.56 -2.81 12.90
CA LYS A 264 0.10 -2.74 12.65
C LYS A 264 -0.43 -1.31 12.72
N VAL A 265 0.15 -0.47 13.59
CA VAL A 265 -0.29 0.93 13.78
C VAL A 265 0.03 1.74 12.54
N LEU A 266 1.26 1.64 12.03
CA LEU A 266 1.68 2.35 10.82
C LEU A 266 0.90 1.88 9.59
N ARG A 267 0.77 0.56 9.41
CA ARG A 267 0.01 0.00 8.29
C ARG A 267 -1.45 0.44 8.31
N HIS A 268 -2.07 0.43 9.49
CA HIS A 268 -3.44 0.88 9.66
C HIS A 268 -3.57 2.38 9.36
N ALA A 269 -2.66 3.21 9.87
CA ALA A 269 -2.68 4.65 9.63
C ALA A 269 -2.52 5.00 8.14
N VAL A 270 -1.56 4.35 7.42
CA VAL A 270 -1.41 4.54 5.98
C VAL A 270 -2.66 4.06 5.24
N ARG A 271 -3.18 2.88 5.56
CA ARG A 271 -4.40 2.35 4.93
C ARG A 271 -5.60 3.28 5.13
N LEU A 272 -5.75 3.84 6.32
CA LEU A 272 -6.81 4.79 6.64
C LEU A 272 -6.67 6.08 5.80
N GLY A 273 -5.45 6.59 5.59
CA GLY A 273 -5.19 7.73 4.71
C GLY A 273 -5.57 7.48 3.24
N TYR A 274 -5.58 6.22 2.82
CA TYR A 274 -6.04 5.80 1.50
C TYR A 274 -7.51 5.38 1.46
N GLN A 275 -8.22 5.29 2.59
CA GLN A 275 -9.54 4.65 2.70
C GLN A 275 -10.55 5.27 1.74
N ASP A 276 -10.60 6.60 1.65
CA ASP A 276 -11.56 7.32 0.82
C ASP A 276 -11.27 7.26 -0.69
N VAL A 277 -10.12 6.71 -1.08
CA VAL A 277 -9.64 6.75 -2.47
C VAL A 277 -9.24 5.37 -3.03
N LEU A 278 -9.22 4.33 -2.20
CA LEU A 278 -8.90 2.97 -2.62
C LEU A 278 -10.16 2.12 -2.80
N PHE A 279 -10.19 1.40 -3.91
CA PHE A 279 -11.22 0.39 -4.16
C PHE A 279 -11.17 -0.73 -3.09
N GLN A 280 -12.33 -1.20 -2.62
CA GLN A 280 -12.44 -2.33 -1.69
C GLN A 280 -11.61 -3.53 -2.16
N ALA A 281 -10.90 -4.18 -1.25
CA ALA A 281 -9.94 -5.27 -1.49
C ALA A 281 -8.64 -4.90 -2.22
N ARG A 282 -8.42 -3.65 -2.63
CA ARG A 282 -7.13 -3.21 -3.18
C ARG A 282 -6.18 -2.76 -2.08
N GLN A 283 -4.90 -2.90 -2.34
CA GLN A 283 -3.82 -2.55 -1.41
C GLN A 283 -3.03 -1.36 -1.95
N PRO A 284 -2.75 -0.33 -1.12
CA PRO A 284 -1.90 0.78 -1.54
C PRO A 284 -0.47 0.30 -1.75
N ALA A 285 0.23 0.91 -2.71
CA ALA A 285 1.67 0.76 -2.85
C ALA A 285 2.36 1.99 -2.24
N TYR A 286 3.36 1.78 -1.38
CA TYR A 286 4.06 2.87 -0.72
C TYR A 286 5.43 2.44 -0.19
N VAL A 287 6.31 3.44 -0.06
CA VAL A 287 7.61 3.33 0.62
C VAL A 287 7.70 4.49 1.60
N VAL A 288 7.55 4.22 2.90
CA VAL A 288 7.39 5.24 3.94
C VAL A 288 8.45 5.10 5.01
N PHE A 289 9.07 6.21 5.37
CA PHE A 289 10.09 6.34 6.40
C PHE A 289 9.58 7.22 7.52
N LEU A 290 9.66 6.72 8.74
CA LEU A 290 9.40 7.47 9.97
C LEU A 290 10.70 7.61 10.76
N GLU A 291 11.14 8.83 10.96
CA GLU A 291 12.20 9.18 11.90
C GLU A 291 11.57 9.72 13.17
N ILE A 292 11.95 9.16 14.30
CA ILE A 292 11.41 9.49 15.62
C ILE A 292 12.49 9.25 16.67
N ALA A 293 12.46 10.03 17.76
CA ALA A 293 13.43 9.87 18.83
C ALA A 293 13.45 8.41 19.35
N PRO A 294 14.63 7.75 19.46
CA PRO A 294 14.75 6.35 19.84
C PRO A 294 14.03 5.99 21.15
N ARG A 295 14.02 6.90 22.13
CA ARG A 295 13.32 6.72 23.43
C ARG A 295 11.79 6.63 23.32
N ARG A 296 11.22 7.00 22.18
CA ARG A 296 9.75 6.91 21.91
C ARG A 296 9.36 5.59 21.25
N VAL A 297 10.34 4.71 20.94
CA VAL A 297 10.11 3.43 20.25
C VAL A 297 10.80 2.29 21.00
N ASP A 298 10.05 1.29 21.40
CA ASP A 298 10.59 0.03 21.89
C ASP A 298 10.73 -0.96 20.71
N VAL A 299 11.96 -1.26 20.36
CA VAL A 299 12.31 -2.18 19.26
C VAL A 299 12.49 -3.63 19.76
N ASN A 300 12.42 -3.88 21.07
CA ASN A 300 12.60 -5.19 21.67
C ASN A 300 11.26 -5.94 21.87
N ALA A 301 10.21 -5.57 21.15
CA ALA A 301 8.89 -6.14 21.29
C ALA A 301 8.73 -7.56 20.69
N HIS A 302 9.57 -7.94 19.71
CA HIS A 302 9.48 -9.23 19.01
C HIS A 302 10.88 -9.79 18.68
N PRO A 303 11.12 -11.12 18.75
CA PRO A 303 12.42 -11.74 18.43
C PRO A 303 12.95 -11.37 17.04
N ALA A 304 12.09 -11.37 16.02
CA ALA A 304 12.47 -11.01 14.65
C ALA A 304 12.57 -9.49 14.40
N LYS A 305 12.35 -8.65 15.42
CA LYS A 305 12.44 -7.17 15.36
C LYS A 305 11.59 -6.51 14.26
N LEU A 306 10.60 -7.21 13.73
CA LEU A 306 9.69 -6.70 12.70
C LEU A 306 8.51 -5.92 13.29
N GLU A 307 8.14 -6.19 14.53
CA GLU A 307 7.12 -5.45 15.28
C GLU A 307 7.82 -4.55 16.30
N ILE A 308 7.36 -3.33 16.42
CA ILE A 308 7.84 -2.32 17.36
C ILE A 308 6.67 -1.84 18.20
N ARG A 309 6.97 -1.21 19.33
CA ARG A 309 5.95 -0.56 20.17
C ARG A 309 6.28 0.92 20.29
N PHE A 310 5.33 1.76 19.91
CA PHE A 310 5.42 3.19 20.13
C PHE A 310 4.93 3.53 21.54
N ARG A 311 5.65 4.39 22.23
CA ARG A 311 5.24 4.90 23.54
C ARG A 311 3.89 5.63 23.44
N ASP A 312 3.75 6.48 22.42
CA ASP A 312 2.54 7.25 22.11
C ASP A 312 1.94 6.80 20.77
N SER A 313 1.43 5.56 20.73
CA SER A 313 0.95 4.94 19.48
C SER A 313 -0.19 5.73 18.81
N ARG A 314 -1.03 6.43 19.57
CA ARG A 314 -2.10 7.29 19.03
C ARG A 314 -1.51 8.50 18.29
N LEU A 315 -0.55 9.20 18.89
CA LEU A 315 0.08 10.37 18.28
C LEU A 315 0.77 10.00 16.97
N VAL A 316 1.52 8.87 16.96
CA VAL A 316 2.17 8.37 15.74
C VAL A 316 1.12 7.99 14.69
N HIS A 317 0.06 7.28 15.08
CA HIS A 317 -1.03 6.93 14.19
C HIS A 317 -1.65 8.16 13.53
N ASP A 318 -2.06 9.14 14.34
CA ASP A 318 -2.73 10.35 13.85
C ASP A 318 -1.81 11.21 12.98
N PHE A 319 -0.52 11.28 13.33
CA PHE A 319 0.49 11.97 12.51
C PHE A 319 0.65 11.32 11.14
N VAL A 320 0.81 10.00 11.09
CA VAL A 320 0.96 9.24 9.85
C VAL A 320 -0.32 9.34 9.01
N PHE A 321 -1.48 9.12 9.61
CA PHE A 321 -2.78 9.21 8.93
C PHE A 321 -2.97 10.58 8.26
N ARG A 322 -2.89 11.67 9.03
CA ARG A 322 -3.11 13.03 8.52
C ARG A 322 -2.06 13.44 7.48
N THR A 323 -0.83 12.94 7.61
CA THR A 323 0.22 13.24 6.63
C THR A 323 -0.05 12.55 5.31
N VAL A 324 -0.43 11.26 5.33
CA VAL A 324 -0.76 10.50 4.13
C VAL A 324 -2.02 11.07 3.47
N GLU A 325 -3.05 11.35 4.23
CA GLU A 325 -4.29 11.98 3.75
C GLU A 325 -4.01 13.33 3.05
N ALA A 326 -3.25 14.23 3.70
CA ALA A 326 -2.87 15.51 3.12
C ALA A 326 -1.99 15.38 1.87
N ALA A 327 -1.06 14.41 1.85
CA ALA A 327 -0.21 14.15 0.68
C ALA A 327 -1.03 13.66 -0.52
N LEU A 328 -2.03 12.81 -0.29
CA LEU A 328 -2.94 12.34 -1.34
C LEU A 328 -3.90 13.44 -1.81
N ALA A 329 -4.40 14.30 -0.91
CA ALA A 329 -5.24 15.45 -1.27
C ALA A 329 -4.48 16.44 -2.16
N THR A 330 -3.24 16.80 -1.79
CA THR A 330 -2.38 17.69 -2.60
C THR A 330 -2.04 17.08 -3.97
N THR A 331 -1.97 15.76 -4.04
CA THR A 331 -1.77 15.02 -5.30
C THR A 331 -2.94 15.24 -6.26
N LEU A 332 -4.15 15.28 -5.74
CA LEU A 332 -5.36 15.52 -6.53
C LEU A 332 -5.45 16.97 -7.03
N GLU A 333 -5.01 17.96 -6.24
CA GLU A 333 -4.97 19.36 -6.65
C GLU A 333 -3.85 19.68 -7.67
N SER A 334 -2.66 19.12 -7.50
CA SER A 334 -1.51 19.35 -8.40
C SER A 334 -1.57 18.47 -9.66
N GLY A 335 -2.21 17.31 -9.61
CA GLY A 335 -2.48 16.45 -10.75
C GLY A 335 -3.41 17.07 -11.79
N GLN A 336 -4.15 18.12 -11.42
CA GLN A 336 -4.96 18.91 -12.37
C GLN A 336 -4.12 19.70 -13.38
N ARG A 337 -2.80 19.81 -13.20
CA ARG A 337 -1.95 20.56 -14.15
C ARG A 337 -1.08 19.71 -15.06
N ASP A 338 -0.71 18.44 -14.72
CA ASP A 338 0.25 17.71 -15.55
C ASP A 338 0.03 16.19 -15.73
N SER A 339 -0.96 15.57 -15.16
CA SER A 339 -1.10 14.11 -15.28
C SER A 339 -2.53 13.58 -15.30
N LEU A 340 -3.37 14.12 -16.16
CA LEU A 340 -4.51 13.40 -16.72
C LEU A 340 -4.07 12.65 -18.01
N ARG A 341 -2.90 12.04 -17.99
CA ARG A 341 -2.65 10.92 -18.87
C ARG A 341 -3.45 9.76 -18.30
N PRO A 342 -4.41 9.21 -19.06
CA PRO A 342 -4.96 7.92 -18.67
C PRO A 342 -3.77 6.97 -18.47
N PRO A 343 -3.79 6.07 -17.48
CA PRO A 343 -2.81 5.01 -17.43
C PRO A 343 -2.80 4.43 -18.82
N ALA A 344 -1.65 4.45 -19.48
CA ALA A 344 -1.49 3.71 -20.71
C ALA A 344 -1.94 2.31 -20.32
N LEU A 345 -3.13 1.94 -20.81
CA LEU A 345 -3.54 0.56 -20.79
C LEU A 345 -2.38 -0.15 -21.47
N ALA A 346 -1.55 -0.81 -20.67
CA ALA A 346 -0.80 -1.94 -21.12
C ALA A 346 -1.87 -3.00 -21.48
N ALA A 347 -2.66 -2.65 -22.47
CA ALA A 347 -3.50 -3.56 -23.18
C ALA A 347 -2.53 -4.34 -24.06
N GLU A 348 -2.42 -5.61 -23.77
CA GLU A 348 -2.12 -6.55 -24.84
C GLU A 348 -2.91 -6.09 -26.07
N ASP A 349 -2.22 -5.85 -27.18
CA ASP A 349 -2.69 -5.31 -28.48
C ASP A 349 -3.96 -5.97 -29.08
N LYS A 350 -4.47 -7.03 -28.44
CA LYS A 350 -5.62 -7.82 -28.91
C LYS A 350 -7.00 -7.27 -28.52
N THR A 351 -7.11 -6.44 -27.47
CA THR A 351 -8.40 -5.92 -27.01
C THR A 351 -8.80 -4.62 -27.70
N PHE A 352 -7.83 -3.84 -28.13
CA PHE A 352 -8.09 -2.56 -28.83
C PHE A 352 -8.57 -2.79 -30.28
N GLU A 353 -8.00 -3.78 -30.96
CA GLU A 353 -8.41 -4.16 -32.33
C GLU A 353 -9.84 -4.73 -32.33
N SER A 354 -10.25 -5.46 -31.29
CA SER A 354 -11.61 -5.99 -31.18
C SER A 354 -12.66 -4.91 -30.86
N ALA A 355 -12.29 -3.88 -30.10
CA ALA A 355 -13.16 -2.73 -29.82
C ALA A 355 -13.31 -1.84 -31.07
N ARG A 356 -12.23 -1.64 -31.84
CA ARG A 356 -12.20 -0.91 -33.09
C ARG A 356 -13.05 -1.61 -34.18
N GLN A 357 -12.96 -2.94 -34.30
CA GLN A 357 -13.79 -3.72 -35.20
C GLN A 357 -15.27 -3.70 -34.82
N ARG A 358 -15.62 -3.68 -33.55
CA ARG A 358 -17.01 -3.54 -33.08
C ARG A 358 -17.58 -2.16 -33.39
N LEU A 359 -16.80 -1.09 -33.23
CA LEU A 359 -17.24 0.28 -33.56
C LEU A 359 -17.46 0.44 -35.08
N LEU A 360 -16.54 -0.08 -35.90
CA LEU A 360 -16.67 -0.08 -37.36
C LEU A 360 -17.84 -0.95 -37.86
N GLY A 361 -18.15 -2.04 -37.17
CA GLY A 361 -19.29 -2.89 -37.44
C GLY A 361 -20.67 -2.26 -37.13
N LEU A 362 -20.71 -1.30 -36.21
CA LEU A 362 -21.95 -0.56 -35.87
C LEU A 362 -22.26 0.55 -36.87
N VAL A 363 -21.26 1.14 -37.51
CA VAL A 363 -21.44 2.17 -38.56
C VAL A 363 -21.86 1.54 -39.91
N GLY A 364 -21.52 0.26 -40.14
CA GLY A 364 -21.82 -0.44 -41.39
C GLY A 364 -23.21 -1.07 -41.52
N ARG A 365 -24.08 -1.00 -40.49
CA ARG A 365 -25.37 -1.69 -40.51
C ARG A 365 -26.62 -0.79 -40.53
N ARG A 366 -26.48 0.47 -40.91
CA ARG A 366 -27.62 1.33 -41.24
C ARG A 366 -27.42 1.98 -42.60
N GLY A 367 -27.90 1.32 -43.63
CA GLY A 367 -27.97 1.94 -44.94
C GLY A 367 -28.17 1.01 -46.08
N ALA A 368 -29.31 0.38 -46.21
CA ALA A 368 -29.83 -0.05 -47.50
C ALA A 368 -31.34 -0.21 -47.45
N THR A 369 -32.07 0.88 -47.48
CA THR A 369 -33.35 0.90 -48.19
C THR A 369 -33.46 2.24 -48.88
N ALA A 370 -33.35 2.16 -50.19
CA ALA A 370 -33.57 3.27 -51.11
C ALA A 370 -35.03 3.72 -51.04
N VAL A 371 -35.24 5.00 -50.78
CA VAL A 371 -36.37 5.71 -51.40
C VAL A 371 -35.82 6.99 -51.97
N ARG A 372 -35.84 7.01 -53.30
CA ARG A 372 -35.65 8.15 -54.16
C ARG A 372 -36.94 8.93 -54.13
N GLU A 373 -36.96 10.08 -53.55
CA GLU A 373 -37.92 11.12 -53.94
C GLU A 373 -37.29 12.50 -53.81
N THR A 374 -37.26 13.14 -54.90
CA THR A 374 -36.96 14.53 -55.19
C THR A 374 -37.87 15.46 -54.40
N VAL A 375 -37.30 16.35 -53.59
CA VAL A 375 -37.93 17.65 -53.31
C VAL A 375 -36.89 18.75 -53.42
N SER A 376 -37.14 19.55 -54.42
CA SER A 376 -36.52 20.83 -54.72
C SER A 376 -37.00 21.91 -53.75
N LEU A 377 -36.10 22.82 -53.44
CA LEU A 377 -36.34 24.23 -53.11
C LEU A 377 -37.20 24.54 -51.86
N TYR A 378 -36.51 24.91 -50.78
CA TYR A 378 -36.93 26.09 -50.03
C TYR A 378 -35.70 26.92 -49.64
N ASP A 379 -35.66 28.13 -50.21
CA ASP A 379 -34.89 29.26 -49.75
C ASP A 379 -35.15 29.51 -48.25
N VAL A 380 -34.14 29.42 -47.45
CA VAL A 380 -34.19 29.88 -46.07
C VAL A 380 -33.58 31.27 -45.98
N PRO A 381 -34.31 32.26 -45.49
CA PRO A 381 -33.78 33.63 -45.37
C PRO A 381 -32.63 33.65 -44.36
N HIS A 382 -31.60 34.37 -44.75
CA HIS A 382 -30.40 34.67 -43.98
C HIS A 382 -30.68 35.06 -42.54
N SER A 383 -30.14 34.30 -41.64
CA SER A 383 -29.35 34.71 -40.47
C SER A 383 -29.84 35.95 -39.67
N ARG A 384 -30.51 35.66 -38.58
CA ARG A 384 -30.25 36.44 -37.36
C ARG A 384 -28.88 36.04 -36.85
N PRO A 385 -27.99 36.98 -36.48
CA PRO A 385 -26.76 36.62 -35.78
C PRO A 385 -27.16 35.95 -34.46
N VAL A 386 -26.74 34.71 -34.30
CA VAL A 386 -26.71 34.09 -32.99
C VAL A 386 -25.83 34.99 -32.11
N PRO A 387 -26.29 35.47 -30.96
CA PRO A 387 -25.43 36.21 -30.06
C PRO A 387 -24.24 35.26 -29.75
N GLN A 388 -23.04 35.69 -30.11
CA GLN A 388 -21.83 35.06 -29.59
C GLN A 388 -21.95 35.13 -28.06
N PRO A 389 -21.86 34.00 -27.35
CA PRO A 389 -21.79 34.05 -25.89
C PRO A 389 -20.56 34.91 -25.56
N ALA A 390 -20.74 35.92 -24.72
CA ALA A 390 -19.65 36.59 -24.07
C ALA A 390 -18.66 35.53 -23.58
N GLU A 391 -17.37 35.84 -23.56
CA GLU A 391 -16.28 35.04 -23.05
C GLU A 391 -16.53 34.60 -21.59
N HIS A 392 -17.51 33.75 -21.38
CA HIS A 392 -17.65 33.04 -20.11
C HIS A 392 -16.64 31.90 -20.16
N GLU A 393 -15.73 31.87 -19.23
CA GLU A 393 -14.84 30.75 -18.99
C GLU A 393 -15.68 29.48 -18.91
N LEU A 394 -15.43 28.55 -19.83
CA LEU A 394 -16.06 27.23 -19.81
C LEU A 394 -15.71 26.58 -18.46
N PRO A 395 -16.71 25.99 -17.78
CA PRO A 395 -16.45 25.31 -16.51
C PRO A 395 -15.41 24.19 -16.64
N PRO A 396 -14.72 23.81 -15.58
CA PRO A 396 -13.65 22.80 -15.62
C PRO A 396 -14.08 21.47 -16.27
N LEU A 397 -15.25 20.93 -15.93
CA LEU A 397 -15.81 19.70 -16.53
C LEU A 397 -16.60 19.98 -17.82
N GLY A 398 -16.62 21.22 -18.28
CA GLY A 398 -17.26 21.60 -19.53
C GLY A 398 -18.78 21.63 -19.49
N LEU A 399 -19.39 21.53 -20.67
CA LEU A 399 -20.84 21.48 -20.88
C LEU A 399 -21.23 20.12 -21.42
N ALA A 400 -22.31 19.54 -20.89
CA ALA A 400 -22.82 18.25 -21.31
C ALA A 400 -23.29 18.31 -22.76
N LEU A 401 -22.88 17.32 -23.56
CA LEU A 401 -23.26 17.14 -24.95
C LEU A 401 -24.34 16.07 -25.09
N ALA A 402 -24.16 14.91 -24.45
CA ALA A 402 -25.01 13.75 -24.57
C ALA A 402 -24.81 12.76 -23.41
N GLN A 403 -25.78 11.86 -23.26
CA GLN A 403 -25.67 10.68 -22.42
C GLN A 403 -25.40 9.44 -23.29
N LEU A 404 -24.40 8.64 -22.93
CA LEU A 404 -24.04 7.42 -23.62
C LEU A 404 -24.47 6.20 -22.80
N ALA A 405 -25.25 5.30 -23.42
CA ALA A 405 -25.71 4.03 -22.86
C ALA A 405 -26.49 4.15 -21.53
N GLY A 406 -26.98 5.35 -21.16
CA GLY A 406 -27.62 5.56 -19.87
C GLY A 406 -26.68 5.49 -18.66
N ILE A 407 -25.36 5.50 -18.91
CA ILE A 407 -24.33 5.32 -17.89
C ILE A 407 -23.35 6.52 -17.85
N TYR A 408 -22.92 6.98 -19.02
CA TYR A 408 -21.89 8.02 -19.11
C TYR A 408 -22.47 9.33 -19.63
N ILE A 409 -22.00 10.43 -19.05
CA ILE A 409 -22.20 11.79 -19.59
C ILE A 409 -20.97 12.13 -20.42
N LEU A 410 -21.20 12.59 -21.65
CA LEU A 410 -20.19 13.18 -22.51
C LEU A 410 -20.29 14.70 -22.39
N ALA A 411 -19.20 15.37 -22.08
CA ALA A 411 -19.13 16.83 -21.97
C ALA A 411 -17.91 17.36 -22.72
N GLU A 412 -17.95 18.58 -23.16
CA GLU A 412 -16.87 19.28 -23.86
C GLU A 412 -16.35 20.43 -23.06
N ASN A 413 -15.03 20.51 -22.90
CA ASN A 413 -14.34 21.65 -22.37
C ASN A 413 -13.28 22.17 -23.35
N ARG A 414 -12.48 23.18 -22.98
CA ARG A 414 -11.43 23.77 -23.85
C ARG A 414 -10.33 22.77 -24.25
N GLU A 415 -10.13 21.70 -23.48
CA GLU A 415 -9.03 20.76 -23.65
C GLU A 415 -9.43 19.52 -24.42
N GLY A 416 -10.73 19.22 -24.51
CA GLY A 416 -11.23 18.05 -25.24
C GLY A 416 -12.55 17.51 -24.72
N LEU A 417 -12.71 16.18 -24.83
CA LEU A 417 -13.90 15.45 -24.40
C LEU A 417 -13.73 14.94 -22.97
N ILE A 418 -14.72 15.25 -22.14
CA ILE A 418 -14.85 14.72 -20.78
C ILE A 418 -15.90 13.61 -20.80
N ILE A 419 -15.57 12.46 -20.20
CA ILE A 419 -16.47 11.32 -20.03
C ILE A 419 -16.67 11.12 -18.54
N VAL A 420 -17.89 11.24 -18.04
CA VAL A 420 -18.24 11.09 -16.63
C VAL A 420 -19.11 9.85 -16.44
N ASP A 421 -18.73 8.99 -15.48
CA ASP A 421 -19.61 7.93 -14.97
C ASP A 421 -20.61 8.57 -14.01
N MET A 422 -21.87 8.70 -14.46
CA MET A 422 -22.90 9.40 -13.68
C MET A 422 -23.25 8.70 -12.37
N HIS A 423 -23.12 7.36 -12.31
CA HIS A 423 -23.38 6.60 -11.10
C HIS A 423 -22.29 6.84 -10.06
N ALA A 424 -21.03 6.68 -10.46
CA ALA A 424 -19.88 6.92 -9.60
C ALA A 424 -19.81 8.38 -9.12
N ALA A 425 -20.14 9.33 -9.98
CA ALA A 425 -20.20 10.75 -9.64
C ALA A 425 -21.28 11.04 -8.58
N HIS A 426 -22.50 10.55 -8.78
CA HIS A 426 -23.59 10.78 -7.85
C HIS A 426 -23.38 10.07 -6.50
N GLU A 427 -22.80 8.86 -6.51
CA GLU A 427 -22.37 8.15 -5.31
C GLU A 427 -21.41 9.01 -4.48
N ARG A 428 -20.37 9.58 -5.11
CA ARG A 428 -19.40 10.44 -4.43
C ARG A 428 -20.05 11.71 -3.86
N ILE A 429 -20.85 12.40 -4.62
CA ILE A 429 -21.59 13.59 -4.17
C ILE A 429 -22.43 13.25 -2.94
N THR A 430 -23.17 12.13 -3.00
CA THR A 430 -24.03 11.69 -1.91
C THR A 430 -23.22 11.35 -0.67
N TYR A 431 -22.08 10.67 -0.82
CA TYR A 431 -21.17 10.34 0.26
C TYR A 431 -20.65 11.60 0.97
N GLU A 432 -20.13 12.57 0.22
CA GLU A 432 -19.60 13.82 0.81
C GLU A 432 -20.69 14.65 1.51
N ARG A 433 -21.91 14.67 0.97
CA ARG A 433 -23.04 15.31 1.63
C ARG A 433 -23.42 14.62 2.94
N LEU A 434 -23.43 13.29 2.97
CA LEU A 434 -23.68 12.52 4.19
C LEU A 434 -22.57 12.77 5.21
N LYS A 435 -21.32 12.77 4.79
CA LYS A 435 -20.15 13.02 5.64
C LYS A 435 -20.15 14.43 6.24
N GLN A 436 -20.43 15.45 5.45
CA GLN A 436 -20.58 16.83 5.93
C GLN A 436 -21.71 16.97 6.95
N SER A 437 -22.85 16.37 6.64
CA SER A 437 -24.02 16.41 7.54
C SER A 437 -23.77 15.66 8.86
N LEU A 438 -22.98 14.59 8.84
CA LEU A 438 -22.59 13.84 10.06
C LEU A 438 -21.60 14.66 10.92
N GLY A 439 -20.77 15.51 10.33
CA GLY A 439 -19.86 16.43 11.04
C GLY A 439 -20.59 17.42 11.96
N GLU A 440 -21.90 17.60 11.79
CA GLU A 440 -22.80 18.41 12.62
C GLU A 440 -23.51 17.60 13.75
N ASP A 441 -22.96 16.48 14.17
CA ASP A 441 -23.39 15.59 15.27
C ASP A 441 -24.44 14.51 14.91
N LYS A 442 -25.37 14.71 13.99
CA LYS A 442 -26.37 13.71 13.61
C LYS A 442 -26.96 13.98 12.23
N LEU A 443 -27.10 12.94 11.40
CA LEU A 443 -27.88 13.03 10.17
C LEU A 443 -29.36 13.28 10.45
N LYS A 444 -29.97 14.19 9.70
CA LYS A 444 -31.41 14.44 9.82
C LYS A 444 -32.19 13.21 9.31
N GLY A 445 -32.92 12.57 10.19
CA GLY A 445 -33.86 11.48 9.87
C GLY A 445 -35.19 12.03 9.38
N GLN A 446 -35.79 11.32 8.44
CA GLN A 446 -37.18 11.53 8.00
C GLN A 446 -38.04 10.36 8.50
N PRO A 447 -39.07 10.61 9.31
CA PRO A 447 -40.01 9.59 9.72
C PRO A 447 -40.77 9.02 8.52
N LEU A 448 -40.89 7.70 8.47
CA LEU A 448 -41.67 7.01 7.46
C LEU A 448 -43.17 7.13 7.81
N LEU A 449 -43.98 7.48 6.83
CA LEU A 449 -45.45 7.52 6.99
C LEU A 449 -46.03 6.18 7.41
N VAL A 450 -45.48 5.10 6.89
CA VAL A 450 -45.79 3.72 7.27
C VAL A 450 -44.47 3.05 7.65
N PRO A 451 -44.32 2.62 8.92
CA PRO A 451 -43.13 1.87 9.34
C PRO A 451 -42.99 0.56 8.55
N ILE A 452 -41.78 0.20 8.19
CA ILE A 452 -41.47 -1.00 7.38
C ILE A 452 -41.03 -2.11 8.32
N SER A 453 -41.75 -3.24 8.32
CA SER A 453 -41.34 -4.46 9.02
C SER A 453 -40.45 -5.30 8.14
N LEU A 454 -39.29 -5.69 8.66
CA LEU A 454 -38.27 -6.46 7.97
C LEU A 454 -37.96 -7.74 8.74
N LYS A 455 -38.04 -8.90 8.07
CA LYS A 455 -37.57 -10.17 8.61
C LYS A 455 -36.06 -10.25 8.50
N VAL A 456 -35.41 -10.51 9.62
CA VAL A 456 -33.94 -10.54 9.78
C VAL A 456 -33.55 -11.76 10.61
N SER A 457 -32.26 -12.09 10.65
CA SER A 457 -31.77 -13.13 11.56
C SER A 457 -31.76 -12.62 13.01
N THR A 458 -31.77 -13.54 13.97
CA THR A 458 -31.70 -13.21 15.41
C THR A 458 -30.47 -12.32 15.72
N ARG A 459 -29.31 -12.55 15.06
CA ARG A 459 -28.09 -11.74 15.22
C ARG A 459 -28.26 -10.32 14.69
N GLU A 460 -28.93 -10.13 13.57
CA GLU A 460 -29.23 -8.81 13.00
C GLU A 460 -30.21 -8.04 13.89
N ALA A 461 -31.23 -8.72 14.44
CA ALA A 461 -32.18 -8.12 15.38
C ALA A 461 -31.46 -7.67 16.68
N GLU A 462 -30.51 -8.45 17.21
CA GLU A 462 -29.66 -8.08 18.34
C GLU A 462 -28.73 -6.91 18.01
N ALA A 463 -28.15 -6.86 16.80
CA ALA A 463 -27.30 -5.76 16.37
C ALA A 463 -28.06 -4.43 16.36
N VAL A 464 -29.34 -4.40 15.97
CA VAL A 464 -30.19 -3.20 16.04
C VAL A 464 -30.36 -2.70 17.47
N GLU A 465 -30.51 -3.59 18.46
CA GLU A 465 -30.59 -3.18 19.87
C GLU A 465 -29.26 -2.64 20.40
N VAL A 466 -28.16 -3.31 20.07
CA VAL A 466 -26.81 -2.95 20.54
C VAL A 466 -26.32 -1.64 19.91
N HIS A 467 -26.55 -1.44 18.62
CA HIS A 467 -26.06 -0.30 17.83
C HIS A 467 -27.14 0.75 17.52
N GLY A 468 -28.26 0.75 18.27
CA GLY A 468 -29.39 1.68 18.03
C GLY A 468 -29.01 3.16 18.09
N GLU A 469 -28.08 3.55 18.96
CA GLU A 469 -27.57 4.93 19.02
C GLU A 469 -26.73 5.29 17.80
N GLU A 470 -25.89 4.38 17.31
CA GLU A 470 -25.06 4.59 16.11
C GLU A 470 -25.94 4.70 14.87
N LEU A 471 -26.93 3.80 14.70
CA LEU A 471 -27.93 3.89 13.64
C LEU A 471 -28.71 5.20 13.70
N SER A 472 -29.13 5.63 14.89
CA SER A 472 -29.84 6.91 15.07
C SER A 472 -28.97 8.12 14.69
N ARG A 473 -27.66 8.09 14.92
CA ARG A 473 -26.72 9.14 14.45
C ARG A 473 -26.68 9.21 12.93
N LEU A 474 -26.77 8.07 12.27
CA LEU A 474 -26.85 7.96 10.81
C LEU A 474 -28.25 8.26 10.24
N GLY A 475 -29.19 8.73 11.07
CA GLY A 475 -30.57 9.04 10.67
C GLY A 475 -31.43 7.81 10.37
N LEU A 476 -30.97 6.61 10.76
CA LEU A 476 -31.70 5.36 10.66
C LEU A 476 -32.26 5.01 12.04
N VAL A 477 -33.58 4.86 12.17
CA VAL A 477 -34.21 4.39 13.41
C VAL A 477 -34.97 3.10 13.14
N ALA A 478 -34.49 2.03 13.80
CA ALA A 478 -35.11 0.73 13.75
C ALA A 478 -35.32 0.18 15.16
N VAL A 479 -36.39 -0.55 15.38
CA VAL A 479 -36.79 -1.14 16.67
C VAL A 479 -37.05 -2.63 16.49
N ARG A 480 -36.46 -3.46 17.36
CA ARG A 480 -36.78 -4.89 17.39
C ARG A 480 -38.22 -5.15 17.84
N ARG A 481 -38.97 -5.90 17.07
CA ARG A 481 -40.34 -6.29 17.36
C ARG A 481 -40.48 -7.76 17.74
N GLY A 482 -39.51 -8.57 17.36
CA GLY A 482 -39.49 -10.00 17.63
C GLY A 482 -38.08 -10.58 17.58
N PRO A 483 -37.92 -11.90 17.79
CA PRO A 483 -36.60 -12.56 17.70
C PRO A 483 -35.94 -12.38 16.32
N GLU A 484 -36.73 -12.36 15.27
CA GLU A 484 -36.33 -12.32 13.87
C GLU A 484 -37.04 -11.22 13.08
N GLU A 485 -37.48 -10.16 13.75
CA GLU A 485 -38.22 -9.05 13.13
C GLU A 485 -37.81 -7.71 13.71
N ILE A 486 -37.55 -6.77 12.81
CA ILE A 486 -37.29 -5.36 13.12
C ILE A 486 -38.28 -4.47 12.40
N GLN A 487 -38.57 -3.30 12.96
CA GLN A 487 -39.41 -2.27 12.37
C GLN A 487 -38.60 -1.00 12.18
N ILE A 488 -38.51 -0.51 10.94
CA ILE A 488 -37.81 0.73 10.55
C ILE A 488 -38.84 1.86 10.59
N THR A 489 -38.51 2.93 11.31
CA THR A 489 -39.40 4.08 11.51
C THR A 489 -38.88 5.37 10.92
N GLU A 490 -37.55 5.53 10.78
CA GLU A 490 -36.92 6.70 10.19
C GLU A 490 -35.78 6.29 9.24
N VAL A 491 -35.60 7.09 8.18
CA VAL A 491 -34.50 6.98 7.22
C VAL A 491 -33.83 8.33 7.04
N PRO A 492 -32.54 8.40 6.64
CA PRO A 492 -31.89 9.68 6.39
C PRO A 492 -32.62 10.49 5.32
N LEU A 493 -32.81 11.79 5.56
CA LEU A 493 -33.53 12.68 4.64
C LEU A 493 -32.90 12.68 3.23
N LEU A 494 -31.58 12.57 3.15
CA LEU A 494 -30.83 12.49 1.88
C LEU A 494 -31.12 11.20 1.09
N LEU A 495 -31.65 10.16 1.74
CA LEU A 495 -31.95 8.85 1.18
C LEU A 495 -33.44 8.54 1.14
N LYS A 496 -34.30 9.56 1.23
CA LYS A 496 -35.75 9.42 1.29
C LYS A 496 -36.39 8.66 0.11
N ASP A 497 -35.75 8.73 -1.06
CA ASP A 497 -36.20 8.10 -2.30
C ASP A 497 -35.57 6.71 -2.55
N THR A 498 -34.79 6.20 -1.58
CA THR A 498 -34.11 4.92 -1.65
C THR A 498 -35.00 3.76 -1.19
N GLU A 499 -34.80 2.56 -1.73
CA GLU A 499 -35.46 1.36 -1.22
C GLU A 499 -34.90 1.02 0.17
N VAL A 500 -35.76 1.13 1.19
CA VAL A 500 -35.34 1.03 2.61
C VAL A 500 -34.91 -0.38 3.01
N GLU A 501 -35.56 -1.42 2.45
CA GLU A 501 -35.27 -2.82 2.80
C GLU A 501 -33.83 -3.25 2.38
N PRO A 502 -33.39 -3.07 1.12
CA PRO A 502 -32.00 -3.38 0.73
C PRO A 502 -30.98 -2.54 1.51
N LEU A 503 -31.23 -1.24 1.68
CA LEU A 503 -30.37 -0.36 2.46
C LEU A 503 -30.15 -0.89 3.88
N MET A 504 -31.24 -1.27 4.57
CA MET A 504 -31.14 -1.74 5.95
C MET A 504 -30.42 -3.08 6.06
N ARG A 505 -30.59 -4.00 5.09
CA ARG A 505 -29.90 -5.29 5.06
C ARG A 505 -28.40 -5.11 4.90
N ASP A 506 -27.96 -4.22 4.01
CA ASP A 506 -26.54 -3.99 3.77
C ASP A 506 -25.90 -3.27 4.97
N VAL A 507 -26.57 -2.28 5.56
CA VAL A 507 -26.13 -1.62 6.79
C VAL A 507 -25.98 -2.61 7.95
N LEU A 508 -26.93 -3.54 8.14
CA LEU A 508 -26.84 -4.57 9.18
C LEU A 508 -25.71 -5.58 8.91
N SER A 509 -25.50 -5.95 7.65
CA SER A 509 -24.39 -6.82 7.24
C SER A 509 -23.03 -6.19 7.60
N ASP A 510 -22.87 -4.90 7.31
CA ASP A 510 -21.62 -4.17 7.61
C ASP A 510 -21.42 -3.98 9.11
N LEU A 511 -22.49 -3.67 9.87
CA LEU A 511 -22.44 -3.63 11.33
C LEU A 511 -21.97 -4.95 11.95
N LEU A 512 -22.50 -6.07 11.46
CA LEU A 512 -22.09 -7.40 11.94
C LEU A 512 -20.66 -7.77 11.53
N ALA A 513 -20.19 -7.33 10.37
CA ALA A 513 -18.82 -7.53 9.92
C ALA A 513 -17.83 -6.70 10.76
N THR A 514 -18.23 -5.50 11.19
CA THR A 514 -17.40 -4.54 11.91
C THR A 514 -17.38 -4.78 13.43
N ALA A 515 -18.39 -5.47 13.98
CA ALA A 515 -18.50 -5.78 15.41
C ALA A 515 -17.31 -6.58 16.00
N GLY A 516 -16.45 -7.18 15.15
CA GLY A 516 -15.21 -7.85 15.55
C GLY A 516 -13.99 -6.94 15.67
N VAL A 517 -14.04 -5.69 15.18
CA VAL A 517 -12.89 -4.77 15.11
C VAL A 517 -13.31 -3.41 15.70
N ARG A 518 -13.02 -3.23 16.98
CA ARG A 518 -13.28 -1.97 17.71
C ARG A 518 -12.57 -0.78 17.04
N ARG A 519 -13.30 0.06 16.28
CA ARG A 519 -13.06 1.51 16.13
C ARG A 519 -14.29 2.21 15.54
N VAL A 520 -14.91 3.07 16.33
CA VAL A 520 -16.18 3.78 16.05
C VAL A 520 -16.11 4.72 14.83
N ALA A 521 -14.96 5.28 14.49
CA ALA A 521 -14.83 6.23 13.38
C ALA A 521 -14.77 5.55 11.98
N GLY A 522 -14.07 4.45 11.84
CA GLY A 522 -13.98 3.75 10.55
C GLY A 522 -15.25 2.99 10.16
N ALA A 523 -16.04 2.56 11.16
CA ALA A 523 -17.33 1.92 10.92
C ALA A 523 -18.39 2.91 10.36
N ALA A 524 -18.33 4.17 10.79
CA ALA A 524 -19.24 5.19 10.28
C ALA A 524 -18.99 5.50 8.79
N ASP A 525 -17.74 5.57 8.37
CA ASP A 525 -17.38 5.86 6.97
C ASP A 525 -17.76 4.70 6.03
N GLU A 526 -17.58 3.44 6.45
CA GLU A 526 -18.04 2.27 5.69
C GLU A 526 -19.57 2.27 5.55
N LEU A 527 -20.29 2.56 6.63
CA LEU A 527 -21.74 2.67 6.60
C LEU A 527 -22.23 3.83 5.72
N LEU A 528 -21.55 4.99 5.76
CA LEU A 528 -21.84 6.11 4.87
C LEU A 528 -21.60 5.76 3.39
N ALA A 529 -20.56 5.01 3.07
CA ALA A 529 -20.29 4.56 1.70
C ALA A 529 -21.39 3.61 1.20
N THR A 530 -21.80 2.64 2.02
CA THR A 530 -22.95 1.74 1.72
C THR A 530 -24.23 2.54 1.53
N MET A 531 -24.51 3.51 2.39
CA MET A 531 -25.67 4.38 2.28
C MET A 531 -25.64 5.25 1.01
N ALA A 532 -24.47 5.80 0.64
CA ALA A 532 -24.29 6.59 -0.57
C ALA A 532 -24.53 5.77 -1.85
N CYS A 533 -24.06 4.52 -1.87
CA CYS A 533 -24.28 3.60 -2.98
C CYS A 533 -25.77 3.36 -3.22
N HIS A 534 -26.57 3.20 -2.16
CA HIS A 534 -28.03 3.06 -2.27
C HIS A 534 -28.74 4.36 -2.69
N GLY A 535 -28.18 5.53 -2.37
CA GLY A 535 -28.69 6.84 -2.78
C GLY A 535 -28.31 7.23 -4.21
N ALA A 536 -27.41 6.52 -4.86
CA ALA A 536 -26.90 6.87 -6.19
C ALA A 536 -27.99 6.69 -7.29
N ILE A 537 -27.87 7.52 -8.34
CA ILE A 537 -28.73 7.42 -9.53
C ILE A 537 -28.58 6.01 -10.14
N ARG A 538 -29.68 5.29 -10.29
CA ARG A 538 -29.65 3.95 -10.90
C ARG A 538 -29.13 4.02 -12.33
N ALA A 539 -28.28 3.08 -12.73
CA ALA A 539 -27.87 2.90 -14.12
C ALA A 539 -29.11 2.78 -15.03
N ASN A 540 -29.03 3.38 -16.23
CA ASN A 540 -30.07 3.47 -17.24
C ASN A 540 -31.15 4.56 -17.02
N ARG A 541 -31.04 5.44 -16.02
CA ARG A 541 -31.87 6.64 -15.97
C ARG A 541 -31.44 7.59 -17.10
N GLN A 542 -32.36 8.04 -17.93
CA GLN A 542 -32.09 9.08 -18.92
C GLN A 542 -32.17 10.45 -18.24
N LEU A 543 -31.05 11.18 -18.30
CA LEU A 543 -30.96 12.54 -17.83
C LEU A 543 -31.16 13.51 -19.01
N ASN A 544 -31.81 14.63 -18.77
CA ASN A 544 -31.84 15.74 -19.72
C ASN A 544 -30.55 16.58 -19.61
N LEU A 545 -30.32 17.49 -20.56
CA LEU A 545 -29.12 18.34 -20.60
C LEU A 545 -28.96 19.21 -19.34
N GLU A 546 -30.05 19.68 -18.76
CA GLU A 546 -30.02 20.49 -17.55
C GLU A 546 -29.61 19.65 -16.34
N GLU A 547 -30.15 18.44 -16.20
CA GLU A 547 -29.78 17.51 -15.13
C GLU A 547 -28.31 17.06 -15.24
N MET A 548 -27.83 16.79 -16.46
CA MET A 548 -26.42 16.47 -16.72
C MET A 548 -25.48 17.62 -16.34
N ASN A 549 -25.81 18.84 -16.75
CA ASN A 549 -25.02 20.02 -16.39
C ASN A 549 -25.08 20.32 -14.88
N ALA A 550 -26.22 20.11 -14.23
CA ALA A 550 -26.34 20.26 -12.79
C ALA A 550 -25.41 19.28 -12.05
N LEU A 551 -25.34 18.02 -12.48
CA LEU A 551 -24.45 17.02 -11.92
C LEU A 551 -22.97 17.40 -12.11
N LEU A 552 -22.58 17.90 -13.30
CA LEU A 552 -21.21 18.37 -13.55
C LEU A 552 -20.84 19.53 -12.62
N ARG A 553 -21.71 20.52 -12.45
CA ARG A 553 -21.49 21.66 -11.50
C ARG A 553 -21.36 21.20 -10.07
N GLU A 554 -22.18 20.24 -9.70
CA GLU A 554 -22.13 19.66 -8.36
C GLU A 554 -20.84 18.89 -8.10
N MET A 555 -20.35 18.13 -9.09
CA MET A 555 -19.04 17.49 -9.02
C MET A 555 -17.90 18.49 -8.81
N GLU A 556 -17.93 19.64 -9.51
CA GLU A 556 -16.90 20.67 -9.38
C GLU A 556 -16.87 21.32 -7.99
N GLY A 557 -18.01 21.35 -7.29
CA GLY A 557 -18.11 21.84 -5.91
C GLY A 557 -17.87 20.75 -4.84
N THR A 558 -17.70 19.50 -5.24
CA THR A 558 -17.57 18.37 -4.31
C THR A 558 -16.10 18.00 -4.14
N GLU A 559 -15.65 17.87 -2.89
CA GLU A 559 -14.30 17.37 -2.59
C GLU A 559 -14.10 15.98 -3.18
N ARG A 560 -12.92 15.75 -3.80
CA ARG A 560 -12.52 14.44 -4.35
C ARG A 560 -13.53 13.86 -5.36
N SER A 561 -14.21 14.70 -6.11
CA SER A 561 -15.22 14.30 -7.09
C SER A 561 -14.64 13.54 -8.29
N ASP A 562 -13.33 13.49 -8.44
CA ASP A 562 -12.59 12.69 -9.43
C ASP A 562 -12.60 11.19 -9.16
N GLN A 563 -13.00 10.77 -7.93
CA GLN A 563 -13.07 9.37 -7.51
C GLN A 563 -14.36 9.08 -6.75
N CYS A 564 -14.98 7.92 -6.96
CA CYS A 564 -16.12 7.46 -6.17
C CYS A 564 -15.68 7.01 -4.76
N SER A 565 -16.64 6.71 -3.87
CA SER A 565 -16.40 6.17 -2.53
C SER A 565 -15.59 4.86 -2.53
N HIS A 566 -15.55 4.15 -3.66
CA HIS A 566 -14.81 2.91 -3.88
C HIS A 566 -13.46 3.10 -4.61
N GLY A 567 -13.03 4.36 -4.85
CA GLY A 567 -11.77 4.69 -5.49
C GLY A 567 -11.71 4.49 -7.01
N ARG A 568 -12.86 4.38 -7.69
CA ARG A 568 -12.91 4.37 -9.16
C ARG A 568 -12.93 5.81 -9.68
N PRO A 569 -12.22 6.10 -10.79
CA PRO A 569 -12.37 7.39 -11.45
C PRO A 569 -13.84 7.66 -11.77
N THR A 570 -14.35 8.82 -11.40
CA THR A 570 -15.71 9.26 -11.74
C THR A 570 -15.78 9.88 -13.12
N TRP A 571 -14.65 10.37 -13.63
CA TRP A 571 -14.56 10.94 -14.95
C TRP A 571 -13.17 10.76 -15.57
N SER A 572 -13.09 10.88 -16.88
CA SER A 572 -11.85 10.82 -17.67
C SER A 572 -11.90 11.83 -18.80
N ARG A 573 -10.74 12.29 -19.26
CA ARG A 573 -10.59 13.25 -20.35
C ARG A 573 -9.86 12.62 -21.55
N ILE A 574 -10.33 12.95 -22.74
CA ILE A 574 -9.64 12.68 -24.01
C ILE A 574 -9.32 14.02 -24.63
N THR A 575 -8.06 14.37 -24.73
CA THR A 575 -7.61 15.64 -25.31
C THR A 575 -7.84 15.69 -26.82
N ILE A 576 -7.94 16.91 -27.40
CA ILE A 576 -8.05 17.10 -28.84
C ILE A 576 -6.85 16.44 -29.57
N ALA A 577 -5.64 16.56 -29.00
CA ALA A 577 -4.44 15.94 -29.57
C ALA A 577 -4.51 14.39 -29.59
N GLU A 578 -5.18 13.79 -28.61
CA GLU A 578 -5.42 12.34 -28.59
C GLU A 578 -6.49 11.94 -29.59
N LEU A 579 -7.54 12.75 -29.73
CA LEU A 579 -8.55 12.57 -30.80
C LEU A 579 -7.92 12.69 -32.18
N ASP A 580 -7.07 13.70 -32.43
CA ASP A 580 -6.37 13.87 -33.70
C ASP A 580 -5.46 12.69 -34.02
N ARG A 581 -4.77 12.14 -33.04
CA ARG A 581 -3.96 10.90 -33.20
C ARG A 581 -4.80 9.69 -33.56
N LEU A 582 -5.99 9.55 -33.00
CA LEU A 582 -6.91 8.46 -33.37
C LEU A 582 -7.33 8.52 -34.83
N PHE A 583 -7.40 9.71 -35.42
CA PHE A 583 -7.78 9.94 -36.84
C PHE A 583 -6.58 10.20 -37.74
N LEU A 584 -5.34 10.00 -37.23
CA LEU A 584 -4.10 10.24 -37.99
C LEU A 584 -4.01 11.67 -38.56
N ARG A 585 -4.60 12.66 -37.87
CA ARG A 585 -4.49 14.06 -38.24
C ARG A 585 -3.21 14.64 -37.62
N GLY A 586 -2.37 15.28 -38.46
CA GLY A 586 -1.13 15.94 -37.99
C GLY A 586 0.13 15.09 -38.18
N GLN A 587 0.14 14.10 -39.09
CA GLN A 587 1.35 13.50 -39.64
C GLN A 587 1.73 14.15 -40.97
#